data_a26ce94bb9107f3f417b970002422a12
#
_entry.id   a26ce94bb9107f3f417b970002422a12
#
_cell.length_a   1.000
_cell.length_b   1.000
_cell.length_c   1.000
_cell.angle_alpha   90.00
_cell.angle_beta   90.00
_cell.angle_gamma   90.00
#
_symmetry.space_group_name_H-M   'P 1'
#
loop_
_entity.id
_entity.type
_entity.pdbx_description
1 polymer ?
#
loop_
_entity_poly.entity_id
_entity_poly.type
_entity_poly.pdbx_seq_one_letter_code
_entity_poly.pdbx_strand_id
1 'polypeptide(L)' 'MSDKLRDENVDYLFKAILKLNTVDECYDFFEDLCTVTEIKALSQRIAVAKMLRQKMVYSDIV' A
#
# COMPACT_ATOMS: atom_id res chain seq x y z
N MET A 1 -10.89 -5.76 -11.98
CA MET A 1 -10.19 -4.59 -11.86
C MET A 1 -9.11 -4.50 -12.90
N SER A 2 -8.52 -3.59 -13.28
CA SER A 2 -8.09 -3.37 -14.63
C SER A 2 -6.93 -4.22 -15.07
N ASP A 3 -7.12 -4.91 -16.17
CA ASP A 3 -6.06 -5.63 -16.86
C ASP A 3 -4.95 -4.69 -17.34
N LYS A 4 -5.24 -3.38 -17.41
CA LYS A 4 -4.25 -2.37 -17.80
C LYS A 4 -3.13 -2.21 -16.80
N LEU A 5 -3.38 -2.49 -15.52
CA LEU A 5 -2.36 -2.42 -14.48
C LEU A 5 -1.49 -3.67 -14.46
N ARG A 6 -2.04 -4.81 -14.85
CA ARG A 6 -1.33 -6.08 -14.79
C ARG A 6 -0.29 -6.21 -15.89
N ASP A 7 0.96 -6.34 -15.51
CA ASP A 7 2.06 -6.68 -16.39
C ASP A 7 3.16 -7.38 -15.58
N GLU A 8 4.18 -7.85 -16.28
CA GLU A 8 5.26 -8.60 -15.65
C GLU A 8 6.01 -7.79 -14.61
N ASN A 9 6.20 -6.50 -14.86
CA ASN A 9 6.92 -5.62 -13.93
C ASN A 9 6.12 -5.38 -12.66
N VAL A 10 4.81 -5.18 -12.79
CA VAL A 10 3.93 -5.00 -11.63
C VAL A 10 3.85 -6.29 -10.82
N ASP A 11 3.73 -7.43 -11.49
CA ASP A 11 3.73 -8.73 -10.82
C ASP A 11 5.02 -8.96 -10.04
N TYR A 12 6.15 -8.62 -10.63
CA TYR A 12 7.45 -8.74 -9.99
C TYR A 12 7.54 -7.86 -8.74
N LEU A 13 7.07 -6.63 -8.85
CA LEU A 13 7.03 -5.71 -7.71
C LEU A 13 6.22 -6.30 -6.56
N PHE A 14 5.02 -6.79 -6.85
CA PHE A 14 4.15 -7.35 -5.81
C PHE A 14 4.74 -8.62 -5.19
N LYS A 15 5.37 -9.46 -5.99
CA LYS A 15 6.06 -10.64 -5.47
C LYS A 15 7.20 -10.26 -4.54
N ALA A 16 7.93 -9.20 -4.88
CA ALA A 16 9.00 -8.69 -4.03
C ALA A 16 8.44 -8.15 -2.70
N ILE A 17 7.33 -7.43 -2.75
CA ILE A 17 6.67 -6.91 -1.55
C ILE A 17 6.23 -8.07 -0.63
N LEU A 18 5.71 -9.14 -1.21
CA LEU A 18 5.24 -10.29 -0.43
C LEU A 18 6.37 -11.02 0.32
N LYS A 19 7.62 -10.79 -0.07
CA LYS A 19 8.77 -11.37 0.64
C LYS A 19 9.22 -10.56 1.84
N LEU A 20 8.69 -9.34 2.01
CA LEU A 20 9.05 -8.48 3.13
C LEU A 20 8.37 -8.99 4.39
N ASN A 21 9.13 -9.07 5.49
CA ASN A 21 8.64 -9.63 6.75
C ASN A 21 8.60 -8.64 7.89
N THR A 22 9.33 -7.54 7.80
CA THR A 22 9.42 -6.56 8.87
C THR A 22 9.21 -5.15 8.33
N VAL A 23 8.88 -4.24 9.24
CA VAL A 23 8.71 -2.82 8.89
C VAL A 23 10.05 -2.25 8.40
N ASP A 24 11.15 -2.63 9.03
CA ASP A 24 12.47 -2.14 8.63
C ASP A 24 12.82 -2.58 7.21
N GLU A 25 12.50 -3.82 6.86
CA GLU A 25 12.69 -4.31 5.49
C GLU A 25 11.86 -3.50 4.49
N CYS A 26 10.65 -3.12 4.88
CA CYS A 26 9.80 -2.28 4.03
C CYS A 26 10.41 -0.89 3.82
N TYR A 27 10.95 -0.29 4.87
CA TYR A 27 11.63 1.00 4.74
C TYR A 27 12.79 0.91 3.76
N ASP A 28 13.65 -0.09 3.92
CA ASP A 28 14.80 -0.27 3.04
C ASP A 28 14.37 -0.46 1.59
N PHE A 29 13.38 -1.31 1.37
CA PHE A 29 12.89 -1.63 0.04
C PHE A 29 12.28 -0.41 -0.64
N PHE A 30 11.39 0.30 0.03
CA PHE A 30 10.69 1.43 -0.56
C PHE A 30 11.57 2.67 -0.67
N GLU A 31 12.55 2.85 0.21
CA GLU A 31 13.52 3.94 0.08
C GLU A 31 14.36 3.81 -1.20
N ASP A 32 14.65 2.58 -1.60
CA ASP A 32 15.40 2.35 -2.85
C ASP A 32 14.54 2.56 -4.10
N LEU A 33 13.23 2.31 -4.00
CA LEU A 33 12.34 2.36 -5.16
C LEU A 33 11.62 3.69 -5.33
N CYS A 34 11.30 4.35 -4.22
CA CYS A 34 10.40 5.50 -4.22
C CYS A 34 11.04 6.71 -3.57
N THR A 35 10.55 7.89 -3.94
CA THR A 35 10.92 9.11 -3.22
C THR A 35 10.14 9.16 -1.90
N VAL A 36 10.64 9.99 -0.97
CA VAL A 36 9.94 10.22 0.31
C VAL A 36 8.52 10.71 0.08
N THR A 37 8.34 11.61 -0.89
CA THR A 37 7.01 12.15 -1.22
C THR A 37 6.06 11.07 -1.67
N GLU A 38 6.53 10.12 -2.49
CA GLU A 38 5.70 9.01 -2.97
C GLU A 38 5.27 8.09 -1.83
N ILE A 39 6.20 7.76 -0.93
CA ILE A 39 5.91 6.91 0.22
C ILE A 39 4.88 7.58 1.13
N LYS A 40 5.06 8.87 1.41
CA LYS A 40 4.13 9.62 2.25
C LYS A 40 2.73 9.72 1.62
N ALA A 41 2.66 9.89 0.30
CA ALA A 41 1.38 9.91 -0.40
C ALA A 41 0.64 8.58 -0.25
N LEU A 42 1.35 7.46 -0.39
CA LEU A 42 0.77 6.14 -0.19
C LEU A 42 0.28 5.95 1.24
N SER A 43 1.06 6.39 2.23
CA SER A 43 0.69 6.27 3.63
C SER A 43 -0.57 7.08 3.95
N GLN A 44 -0.73 8.26 3.36
CA GLN A 44 -1.92 9.08 3.52
C GLN A 44 -3.15 8.41 2.91
N ARG A 45 -3.00 7.78 1.74
CA ARG A 45 -4.10 7.05 1.11
C ARG A 45 -4.59 5.89 1.97
N ILE A 46 -3.66 5.15 2.57
CA ILE A 46 -4.01 4.05 3.47
C ILE A 46 -4.71 4.59 4.72
N ALA A 47 -4.25 5.70 5.27
CA ALA A 47 -4.88 6.30 6.44
C ALA A 47 -6.31 6.73 6.16
N VAL A 48 -6.56 7.34 4.99
CA VAL A 48 -7.91 7.72 4.59
C VAL A 48 -8.81 6.49 4.41
N ALA A 49 -8.30 5.45 3.77
CA ALA A 49 -9.04 4.20 3.58
C ALA A 49 -9.42 3.57 4.94
N LYS A 50 -8.50 3.60 5.90
CA LYS A 50 -8.75 3.10 7.25
C LYS A 50 -9.86 3.90 7.94
N MET A 51 -9.84 5.21 7.82
CA MET A 51 -10.88 6.07 8.39
C MET A 51 -12.25 5.79 7.80
N LEU A 52 -12.32 5.59 6.48
CA LEU A 52 -13.57 5.27 5.81
C LEU A 52 -14.11 3.92 6.28
N ARG A 53 -13.26 2.93 6.47
CA ARG A 53 -13.67 1.63 7.01
C ARG A 53 -14.23 1.76 8.42
N GLN A 54 -13.59 2.56 9.26
CA GLN A 54 -14.07 2.80 10.63
C GLN A 54 -15.45 3.46 10.63
N LYS A 55 -15.68 4.43 9.75
CA LYS A 55 -16.98 5.06 9.61
C LYS A 55 -18.06 4.06 9.18
N MET A 56 -17.74 3.18 8.25
CA MET A 56 -18.68 2.16 7.80
C MET A 56 -19.06 1.21 8.93
N VAL A 57 -18.09 0.80 9.74
CA VAL A 57 -18.34 -0.07 10.90
C VAL A 57 -19.26 0.62 11.90
N TYR A 58 -19.03 1.89 12.18
CA TYR A 58 -19.89 2.66 13.07
C TYR A 58 -21.30 2.79 12.54
N SER A 59 -21.47 2.98 11.25
CA SER A 59 -22.80 3.05 10.62
C SER A 59 -23.56 1.74 10.75
N ASP A 60 -22.87 0.61 10.68
CA ASP A 60 -23.48 -0.71 10.81
C ASP A 60 -23.94 -1.01 12.25
N ILE A 61 -23.30 -0.39 13.23
CA ILE A 61 -23.63 -0.60 14.63
C ILE A 61 -24.87 0.21 15.04
N VAL A 62 -25.10 1.31 14.37
CA VAL A 62 -26.26 2.17 14.65
C VAL A 62 -27.49 1.69 13.90
#